data_8643fc522e35d5e5aa4ce37ddc4cd4b9
#
_entry.id   8643fc522e35d5e5aa4ce37ddc4cd4b9
#
_cell.length_a   1.000
_cell.length_b   1.000
_cell.length_c   1.000
_cell.angle_alpha   90.00
_cell.angle_beta   90.00
_cell.angle_gamma   90.00
#
_symmetry.space_group_name_H-M   'P 1'
#
loop_
_entity.id
_entity.type
_entity.pdbx_description
1 polymer ?
#
loop_
_entity_poly.entity_id
_entity_poly.type
_entity_poly.pdbx_seq_one_letter_code
_entity_poly.pdbx_strand_id
1 'polypeptide(L)'
;MVLISLMAVLGVTVLFMLAVLWFIDAPNRPKWESSVSKFDEVVATMPPAPPGKEWVDFDVPARIGEYNIRSAARVKSGAVFYDTEGCGFLDEAGFAYLPNGIDPNLENGTFERPRYKSLGGPWYSFCASW
;
A
#
# COMPACT_ATOMS: atom_id res chain seq x y z
N MET A 1 -17.19 31.30 -35.78
CA MET A 1 -17.09 31.79 -34.40
C MET A 1 -17.70 30.83 -33.37
N VAL A 2 -18.91 30.31 -33.61
CA VAL A 2 -19.52 29.36 -32.64
C VAL A 2 -18.76 28.06 -32.51
N LEU A 3 -18.11 27.54 -33.54
CA LEU A 3 -17.30 26.31 -33.51
C LEU A 3 -16.03 26.44 -32.67
N ILE A 4 -15.37 27.60 -32.71
CA ILE A 4 -14.15 27.85 -31.94
C ILE A 4 -14.47 27.94 -30.46
N SER A 5 -15.60 28.54 -30.08
CA SER A 5 -16.05 28.59 -28.67
C SER A 5 -16.41 27.21 -28.12
N LEU A 6 -17.01 26.34 -28.92
CA LEU A 6 -17.35 24.97 -28.55
C LEU A 6 -16.08 24.12 -28.32
N MET A 7 -15.06 24.25 -29.17
CA MET A 7 -13.81 23.55 -29.02
C MET A 7 -13.03 24.01 -27.78
N ALA A 8 -13.04 25.30 -27.47
CA ALA A 8 -12.41 25.84 -26.27
C ALA A 8 -13.07 25.31 -24.99
N VAL A 9 -14.42 25.24 -24.96
CA VAL A 9 -15.17 24.71 -23.80
C VAL A 9 -14.90 23.22 -23.61
N LEU A 10 -14.86 22.43 -24.68
CA LEU A 10 -14.52 21.00 -24.63
C LEU A 10 -13.12 20.78 -24.13
N GLY A 11 -12.14 21.57 -24.59
CA GLY A 11 -10.74 21.49 -24.13
C GLY A 11 -10.60 21.79 -22.65
N VAL A 12 -11.26 22.83 -22.14
CA VAL A 12 -11.26 23.17 -20.72
C VAL A 12 -11.92 22.08 -19.86
N THR A 13 -13.03 21.50 -20.34
CA THR A 13 -13.72 20.41 -19.64
C THR A 13 -12.87 19.16 -19.55
N VAL A 14 -12.17 18.78 -20.62
CA VAL A 14 -11.26 17.63 -20.63
C VAL A 14 -10.08 17.86 -19.66
N LEU A 15 -9.47 19.02 -19.67
CA LEU A 15 -8.38 19.38 -18.74
C LEU A 15 -8.84 19.34 -17.28
N PHE A 16 -10.04 19.83 -17.00
CA PHE A 16 -10.63 19.78 -15.66
C PHE A 16 -10.88 18.35 -15.21
N MET A 17 -11.42 17.49 -16.09
CA MET A 17 -11.61 16.06 -15.77
C MET A 17 -10.30 15.33 -15.50
N LEU A 18 -9.26 15.58 -16.30
CA LEU A 18 -7.93 15.01 -16.06
C LEU A 18 -7.33 15.47 -14.75
N ALA A 19 -7.50 16.73 -14.39
CA ALA A 19 -7.06 17.27 -13.12
C ALA A 19 -7.81 16.64 -11.94
N VAL A 20 -9.12 16.43 -12.04
CA VAL A 20 -9.93 15.76 -11.01
C VAL A 20 -9.52 14.32 -10.85
N LEU A 21 -9.31 13.57 -11.93
CA LEU A 21 -8.83 12.20 -11.90
C LEU A 21 -7.43 12.12 -11.27
N TRP A 22 -6.55 13.05 -11.59
CA TRP A 22 -5.23 13.15 -10.98
C TRP A 22 -5.33 13.40 -9.47
N PHE A 23 -6.21 14.29 -9.02
CA PHE A 23 -6.45 14.56 -7.60
C PHE A 23 -7.06 13.38 -6.86
N ILE A 24 -7.86 12.54 -7.48
CA ILE A 24 -8.45 11.34 -6.86
C ILE A 24 -7.38 10.28 -6.63
N ASP A 25 -6.45 10.08 -7.57
CA ASP A 25 -5.38 9.08 -7.46
C ASP A 25 -4.12 9.59 -6.75
N ALA A 26 -3.92 10.90 -6.69
CA ALA A 26 -2.69 11.51 -6.22
C ALA A 26 -2.50 11.62 -4.70
N PRO A 27 -3.53 11.62 -3.79
CA PRO A 27 -3.29 11.89 -2.37
C PRO A 27 -2.37 10.90 -1.68
N ASN A 28 -2.30 9.66 -2.15
CA ASN A 28 -1.51 8.61 -1.53
C ASN A 28 -0.13 8.39 -2.18
N ARG A 29 0.04 8.74 -3.46
CA ARG A 29 1.30 8.51 -4.17
C ARG A 29 2.48 9.33 -3.63
N PRO A 30 2.37 10.67 -3.44
CA PRO A 30 3.46 11.44 -2.88
C PRO A 30 3.82 10.99 -1.46
N LYS A 31 2.83 10.61 -0.66
CA LYS A 31 3.01 10.11 0.69
C LYS A 31 3.79 8.79 0.71
N TRP A 32 3.46 7.86 -0.19
CA TRP A 32 4.18 6.60 -0.33
C TRP A 32 5.59 6.82 -0.88
N GLU A 33 5.76 7.60 -1.94
CA GLU A 33 7.06 7.87 -2.56
C GLU A 33 8.04 8.51 -1.57
N SER A 34 7.56 9.37 -0.66
CA SER A 34 8.40 9.96 0.37
C SER A 34 8.71 9.00 1.53
N SER A 35 7.95 7.93 1.68
CA SER A 35 8.04 7.01 2.81
C SER A 35 8.72 5.68 2.48
N VAL A 36 8.74 5.27 1.22
CA VAL A 36 9.19 3.94 0.81
C VAL A 36 10.63 3.63 1.23
N SER A 37 11.53 4.61 1.18
CA SER A 37 12.92 4.42 1.62
C SER A 37 13.01 4.06 3.10
N LYS A 38 12.12 4.58 3.92
CA LYS A 38 12.04 4.25 5.35
C LYS A 38 11.52 2.82 5.58
N PHE A 39 10.57 2.38 4.79
CA PHE A 39 10.12 0.98 4.81
C PHE A 39 11.23 0.03 4.34
N ASP A 40 11.98 0.39 3.31
CA ASP A 40 13.13 -0.40 2.85
C ASP A 40 14.21 -0.54 3.94
N GLU A 41 14.49 0.53 4.68
CA GLU A 41 15.42 0.48 5.81
C GLU A 41 14.94 -0.50 6.90
N VAL A 42 13.66 -0.49 7.23
CA VAL A 42 13.08 -1.41 8.22
C VAL A 42 13.18 -2.86 7.74
N VAL A 43 12.87 -3.13 6.49
CA VAL A 43 13.00 -4.47 5.90
C VAL A 43 14.44 -4.96 5.94
N ALA A 44 15.40 -4.08 5.68
CA ALA A 44 16.83 -4.42 5.71
C ALA A 44 17.32 -4.82 7.10
N THR A 45 16.68 -4.33 8.15
CA THR A 45 17.01 -4.66 9.56
C THR A 45 16.12 -5.73 10.15
N MET A 46 15.20 -6.28 9.38
CA MET A 46 14.27 -7.31 9.83
C MET A 46 15.01 -8.58 10.26
N PRO A 47 14.71 -9.15 11.44
CA PRO A 47 15.37 -10.36 11.91
C PRO A 47 15.04 -11.56 11.01
N PRO A 48 15.96 -12.54 10.88
CA PRO A 48 15.66 -13.75 10.12
C PRO A 48 14.56 -14.56 10.79
N ALA A 49 13.72 -15.22 9.96
CA ALA A 49 12.67 -16.09 10.48
C ALA A 49 13.29 -17.32 11.14
N PRO A 50 12.87 -17.70 12.36
CA PRO A 50 13.27 -18.96 12.95
C PRO A 50 12.81 -20.14 12.07
N PRO A 51 13.57 -21.24 12.00
CA PRO A 51 13.17 -22.41 11.23
C PRO A 51 11.79 -22.93 11.63
N GLY A 52 10.94 -23.23 10.65
CA GLY A 52 9.61 -23.77 10.86
C GLY A 52 8.53 -22.76 11.18
N LYS A 53 8.84 -21.47 11.26
CA LYS A 53 7.83 -20.42 11.47
C LYS A 53 7.59 -19.62 10.20
N GLU A 54 6.32 -19.56 9.79
CA GLU A 54 5.88 -18.83 8.60
C GLU A 54 5.41 -17.40 8.93
N TRP A 55 5.18 -17.10 10.21
CA TRP A 55 4.73 -15.81 10.69
C TRP A 55 5.44 -15.46 11.99
N VAL A 56 6.16 -14.37 12.01
CA VAL A 56 6.90 -13.90 13.19
C VAL A 56 6.73 -12.39 13.31
N ASP A 57 6.13 -11.94 14.41
CA ASP A 57 6.03 -10.52 14.72
C ASP A 57 7.43 -9.96 15.02
N PHE A 58 7.68 -8.73 14.60
CA PHE A 58 8.91 -8.03 14.91
C PHE A 58 8.62 -6.56 15.27
N ASP A 59 9.51 -5.98 16.06
CA ASP A 59 9.36 -4.61 16.51
C ASP A 59 9.68 -3.63 15.39
N VAL A 60 8.81 -2.63 15.24
CA VAL A 60 8.97 -1.55 14.26
C VAL A 60 8.70 -0.22 14.94
N PRO A 61 9.24 0.89 14.40
CA PRO A 61 8.83 2.22 14.85
C PRO A 61 7.33 2.42 14.68
N ALA A 62 6.71 3.11 15.62
CA ALA A 62 5.28 3.44 15.54
C ALA A 62 4.94 4.31 14.33
N ARG A 63 5.94 4.99 13.77
CA ARG A 63 5.81 5.77 12.54
C ARG A 63 6.94 5.42 11.58
N ILE A 64 6.56 5.06 10.36
CA ILE A 64 7.50 4.79 9.27
C ILE A 64 7.17 5.77 8.15
N GLY A 65 8.10 6.70 7.86
CA GLY A 65 7.82 7.79 6.95
C GLY A 65 6.63 8.61 7.42
N GLU A 66 5.61 8.73 6.60
CA GLU A 66 4.39 9.49 6.90
C GLU A 66 3.23 8.61 7.42
N TYR A 67 3.49 7.33 7.69
CA TYR A 67 2.46 6.38 8.12
C TYR A 67 2.62 5.98 9.58
N ASN A 68 1.50 5.87 10.27
CA ASN A 68 1.42 5.30 11.60
C ASN A 68 1.23 3.80 11.48
N ILE A 69 2.18 3.04 12.01
CA ILE A 69 2.21 1.57 11.92
C ILE A 69 1.91 0.99 13.29
N ARG A 70 0.93 0.11 13.33
CA ARG A 70 0.50 -0.57 14.56
C ARG A 70 1.41 -1.76 14.89
N SER A 71 1.74 -2.55 13.89
CA SER A 71 2.56 -3.76 14.04
C SER A 71 3.09 -4.20 12.69
N ALA A 72 4.07 -5.10 12.73
CA ALA A 72 4.62 -5.72 11.54
C ALA A 72 4.95 -7.17 11.82
N ALA A 73 4.94 -7.99 10.78
CA ALA A 73 5.29 -9.39 10.85
C ALA A 73 6.13 -9.80 9.65
N ARG A 74 7.11 -10.66 9.92
CA ARG A 74 7.81 -11.37 8.87
C ARG A 74 6.98 -12.57 8.45
N VAL A 75 6.76 -12.71 7.16
CA VAL A 75 6.05 -13.83 6.56
C VAL A 75 7.00 -14.58 5.62
N LYS A 76 6.62 -15.79 5.21
CA LYS A 76 7.45 -16.63 4.32
C LYS A 76 7.84 -15.90 3.03
N SER A 77 6.92 -15.13 2.47
CA SER A 77 7.11 -14.42 1.20
C SER A 77 7.68 -13.01 1.34
N GLY A 78 7.86 -12.49 2.57
CA GLY A 78 8.37 -11.15 2.79
C GLY A 78 8.02 -10.57 4.15
N ALA A 79 7.34 -9.44 4.18
CA ALA A 79 6.91 -8.78 5.40
C ALA A 79 5.57 -8.08 5.21
N VAL A 80 4.84 -7.92 6.31
CA VAL A 80 3.53 -7.24 6.34
C VAL A 80 3.56 -6.18 7.43
N PHE A 81 3.10 -4.99 7.09
CA PHE A 81 3.01 -3.84 7.99
C PHE A 81 1.57 -3.42 8.13
N TYR A 82 1.06 -3.37 9.36
CA TYR A 82 -0.32 -2.98 9.62
C TYR A 82 -0.42 -1.49 9.93
N ASP A 83 -1.27 -0.81 9.19
CA ASP A 83 -1.64 0.58 9.39
C ASP A 83 -2.62 0.72 10.56
N THR A 84 -2.57 1.85 11.27
CA THR A 84 -3.50 2.14 12.37
C THR A 84 -4.91 2.50 11.90
N GLU A 85 -5.07 2.95 10.65
CA GLU A 85 -6.34 3.49 10.15
C GLU A 85 -7.29 2.42 9.57
N GLY A 86 -6.77 1.30 9.09
CA GLY A 86 -7.61 0.30 8.45
C GLY A 86 -8.22 0.80 7.13
N CYS A 87 -9.02 -0.03 6.48
CA CYS A 87 -9.66 0.28 5.19
C CYS A 87 -11.18 0.10 5.21
N GLY A 88 -11.77 -0.10 6.37
CA GLY A 88 -13.19 -0.29 6.56
C GLY A 88 -13.50 -0.78 7.96
N PHE A 89 -14.79 -1.02 8.24
CA PHE A 89 -15.21 -1.53 9.54
C PHE A 89 -14.75 -2.99 9.70
N LEU A 90 -13.95 -3.27 10.72
CA LEU A 90 -13.35 -4.57 11.02
C LEU A 90 -12.30 -5.03 9.99
N ASP A 91 -11.95 -4.21 9.01
CA ASP A 91 -10.93 -4.56 8.03
C ASP A 91 -9.54 -4.09 8.47
N GLU A 92 -8.52 -4.85 8.08
CA GLU A 92 -7.13 -4.54 8.28
C GLU A 92 -6.53 -3.97 7.00
N ALA A 93 -5.71 -2.95 7.12
CA ALA A 93 -5.00 -2.36 5.99
C ALA A 93 -3.52 -2.20 6.30
N GLY A 94 -2.73 -2.07 5.27
CA GLY A 94 -1.31 -1.79 5.44
C GLY A 94 -0.52 -2.00 4.16
N PHE A 95 0.74 -2.36 4.35
CA PHE A 95 1.72 -2.51 3.29
C PHE A 95 2.35 -3.89 3.35
N ALA A 96 2.56 -4.50 2.19
CA ALA A 96 3.23 -5.78 2.09
C ALA A 96 4.49 -5.66 1.22
N TYR A 97 5.59 -6.17 1.74
CA TYR A 97 6.84 -6.35 1.01
C TYR A 97 6.89 -7.78 0.49
N LEU A 98 6.70 -7.94 -0.81
CA LEU A 98 6.59 -9.24 -1.48
C LEU A 98 7.54 -9.27 -2.69
N PRO A 99 8.83 -9.56 -2.49
CA PRO A 99 9.82 -9.50 -3.58
C PRO A 99 9.56 -10.49 -4.72
N ASN A 100 8.83 -11.58 -4.44
CA ASN A 100 8.47 -12.58 -5.44
C ASN A 100 7.01 -12.44 -5.94
N GLY A 101 6.36 -11.31 -5.65
CA GLY A 101 4.98 -11.07 -6.04
C GLY A 101 3.96 -11.50 -5.00
N ILE A 102 2.69 -11.36 -5.34
CA ILE A 102 1.57 -11.69 -4.46
C ILE A 102 1.58 -13.18 -4.14
N ASP A 103 1.53 -13.50 -2.84
CA ASP A 103 1.52 -14.88 -2.36
C ASP A 103 0.09 -15.28 -1.97
N PRO A 104 -0.52 -16.25 -2.68
CA PRO A 104 -1.85 -16.74 -2.33
C PRO A 104 -1.91 -17.40 -0.94
N ASN A 105 -0.79 -17.86 -0.39
CA ASN A 105 -0.74 -18.47 0.94
C ASN A 105 -0.92 -17.47 2.09
N LEU A 106 -0.72 -16.18 1.86
CA LEU A 106 -1.10 -15.14 2.82
C LEU A 106 -2.61 -15.15 3.09
N GLU A 107 -3.40 -15.66 2.15
CA GLU A 107 -4.85 -15.78 2.26
C GLU A 107 -5.29 -16.92 3.19
N ASN A 108 -4.46 -17.96 3.35
CA ASN A 108 -4.89 -19.22 3.99
C ASN A 108 -4.75 -19.27 5.50
N GLY A 109 -4.28 -18.22 6.16
CA GLY A 109 -4.08 -18.29 7.61
C GLY A 109 -4.52 -17.07 8.37
N THR A 110 -4.57 -15.89 7.75
CA THR A 110 -4.71 -14.65 8.48
C THR A 110 -5.68 -13.67 7.82
N PHE A 111 -5.79 -13.71 6.51
CA PHE A 111 -6.63 -12.77 5.78
C PHE A 111 -7.73 -13.49 5.02
N GLU A 112 -8.96 -13.02 5.17
CA GLU A 112 -10.04 -13.33 4.25
C GLU A 112 -10.08 -12.29 3.15
N ARG A 113 -10.01 -12.74 1.90
CA ARG A 113 -10.16 -11.93 0.68
C ARG A 113 -9.24 -10.69 0.65
N PRO A 114 -7.93 -10.82 0.79
CA PRO A 114 -7.04 -9.68 0.71
C PRO A 114 -7.09 -9.06 -0.69
N ARG A 115 -7.15 -7.75 -0.72
CA ARG A 115 -7.09 -6.96 -1.95
C ARG A 115 -5.76 -6.24 -1.99
N TYR A 116 -4.98 -6.47 -3.03
CA TYR A 116 -3.66 -5.88 -3.20
C TYR A 116 -3.67 -4.82 -4.29
N LYS A 117 -2.93 -3.74 -4.06
CA LYS A 117 -2.65 -2.72 -5.06
C LYS A 117 -1.14 -2.53 -5.14
N SER A 118 -0.57 -2.64 -6.33
CA SER A 118 0.86 -2.42 -6.52
C SER A 118 1.24 -0.96 -6.25
N LEU A 119 2.30 -0.78 -5.47
CA LEU A 119 2.91 0.52 -5.19
C LEU A 119 4.23 0.73 -5.93
N GLY A 120 4.65 -0.27 -6.70
CA GLY A 120 5.91 -0.29 -7.43
C GLY A 120 6.92 -1.25 -6.80
N GLY A 121 7.70 -1.93 -7.63
CA GLY A 121 8.67 -2.92 -7.19
C GLY A 121 8.05 -4.02 -6.33
N PRO A 122 8.65 -4.37 -5.19
CA PRO A 122 8.15 -5.43 -4.31
C PRO A 122 7.03 -4.99 -3.35
N TRP A 123 6.57 -3.75 -3.45
CA TRP A 123 5.62 -3.17 -2.50
C TRP A 123 4.18 -3.19 -2.99
N TYR A 124 3.28 -3.51 -2.07
CA TYR A 124 1.83 -3.53 -2.29
C TYR A 124 1.13 -2.90 -1.09
N SER A 125 0.06 -2.16 -1.34
CA SER A 125 -0.91 -1.89 -0.29
C SER A 125 -1.93 -3.01 -0.25
N PHE A 126 -2.48 -3.30 0.92
CA PHE A 126 -3.51 -4.32 1.05
C PHE A 126 -4.66 -3.86 1.94
N CYS A 127 -5.81 -4.45 1.70
CA CYS A 127 -6.99 -4.35 2.53
C CYS A 127 -7.58 -5.76 2.67
N ALA A 128 -7.75 -6.22 3.88
CA ALA A 128 -8.21 -7.58 4.16
C ALA A 128 -9.26 -7.62 5.25
N SER A 129 -10.21 -8.52 5.10
CA SER A 129 -11.23 -8.79 6.13
C SER A 129 -10.77 -9.92 7.06
N TRP A 130 -11.37 -9.98 8.23
CA TRP A 130 -11.20 -11.09 9.17
C TRP A 130 -12.28 -12.14 8.97
#